data_3aa6363d56e3d18c124b828373abfe6e
#
_entry.id   3aa6363d56e3d18c124b828373abfe6e
#
_cell.length_a   1.000
_cell.length_b   1.000
_cell.length_c   1.000
_cell.angle_alpha   90.00
_cell.angle_beta   90.00
_cell.angle_gamma   90.00
#
_symmetry.space_group_name_H-M   'P 1'
#
loop_
_entity.id
_entity.type
_entity.pdbx_description
1 polymer ?
#
loop_
_entity_poly.entity_id
_entity_poly.type
_entity_poly.pdbx_seq_one_letter_code
_entity_poly.pdbx_strand_id
1 'polypeptide(L)'
;KAGYVSFGTQHYEPKNLAMIRARAAGQLAAAGIELVRTDPVFGEGAEPERAIRELSAGSFDFLFANIVNWIEVRGVIRVLLAFRHLPLLLYSLGGFTENGTLVCPAAGAGVAAVGGGTCITPRG
;
A
#
# COMPACT_ATOMS: atom_id res chain seq x y z
N LYS A 1 -7.97 -14.01 -4.54
CA LYS A 1 -6.94 -13.92 -3.51
C LYS A 1 -5.98 -12.78 -3.85
N ALA A 2 -5.73 -11.91 -2.90
CA ALA A 2 -4.90 -10.73 -3.11
C ALA A 2 -3.62 -10.81 -2.28
N GLY A 3 -2.50 -10.41 -2.88
CA GLY A 3 -1.31 -10.05 -2.13
C GLY A 3 -1.51 -8.65 -1.55
N TYR A 4 -1.32 -8.47 -0.26
CA TYR A 4 -1.54 -7.21 0.43
C TYR A 4 -0.24 -6.68 1.01
N VAL A 5 0.14 -5.50 0.58
CA VAL A 5 1.30 -4.78 1.10
C VAL A 5 0.93 -3.33 1.38
N SER A 6 1.37 -2.80 2.51
CA SER A 6 1.18 -1.40 2.84
C SER A 6 2.53 -0.69 2.98
N PHE A 7 2.55 0.56 2.55
CA PHE A 7 3.74 1.40 2.52
C PHE A 7 3.48 2.67 3.31
N GLY A 8 4.47 3.08 4.08
CA GLY A 8 4.39 4.31 4.85
C GLY A 8 5.66 4.55 5.65
N THR A 9 5.70 5.64 6.41
CA THR A 9 6.76 5.89 7.37
C THR A 9 6.21 5.81 8.78
N GLN A 10 6.86 5.05 9.64
CA GLN A 10 6.41 4.86 11.02
C GLN A 10 6.59 6.11 11.90
N HIS A 11 7.34 7.09 11.42
CA HIS A 11 7.55 8.36 12.14
C HIS A 11 6.41 9.36 11.95
N TYR A 12 5.48 9.08 11.07
CA TYR A 12 4.38 9.96 10.72
C TYR A 12 3.06 9.35 11.18
N GLU A 13 2.56 9.80 12.33
CA GLU A 13 1.27 9.40 12.90
C GLU A 13 1.03 7.88 12.98
N PRO A 14 1.78 7.14 13.79
CA PRO A 14 1.72 5.68 13.82
C PRO A 14 0.32 5.11 14.16
N LYS A 15 -0.50 5.84 14.92
CA LYS A 15 -1.87 5.41 15.23
C LYS A 15 -2.76 5.40 13.99
N ASN A 16 -2.65 6.43 13.15
CA ASN A 16 -3.41 6.52 11.90
C ASN A 16 -2.97 5.47 10.89
N LEU A 17 -1.68 5.17 10.85
CA LEU A 17 -1.15 4.09 9.99
C LEU A 17 -1.83 2.75 10.26
N ALA A 18 -1.88 2.35 11.51
CA ALA A 18 -2.48 1.08 11.89
C ALA A 18 -3.97 1.03 11.54
N MET A 19 -4.69 2.12 11.80
CA MET A 19 -6.11 2.24 11.49
C MET A 19 -6.39 2.17 9.99
N ILE A 20 -5.64 2.90 9.18
CA ILE A 20 -5.82 2.91 7.72
C ILE A 20 -5.54 1.53 7.13
N ARG A 21 -4.48 0.87 7.59
CA ARG A 21 -4.17 -0.49 7.15
C ARG A 21 -5.25 -1.49 7.52
N ALA A 22 -5.73 -1.44 8.75
CA ALA A 22 -6.78 -2.33 9.23
C ALA A 22 -8.09 -2.09 8.48
N ARG A 23 -8.43 -0.85 8.20
CA ARG A 23 -9.62 -0.48 7.43
C ARG A 23 -9.58 -1.05 6.01
N ALA A 24 -8.49 -0.86 5.31
CA ALA A 24 -8.33 -1.38 3.95
C ALA A 24 -8.38 -2.91 3.92
N ALA A 25 -7.67 -3.58 4.81
CA ALA A 25 -7.70 -5.04 4.93
C ALA A 25 -9.10 -5.55 5.29
N GLY A 26 -9.80 -4.86 6.18
CA GLY A 26 -11.17 -5.21 6.57
C GLY A 26 -12.17 -5.08 5.42
N GLN A 27 -12.03 -4.05 4.59
CA GLN A 27 -12.87 -3.87 3.40
C GLN A 27 -12.66 -4.99 2.38
N LEU A 28 -11.42 -5.41 2.17
CA LEU A 28 -11.13 -6.54 1.29
C LEU A 28 -11.70 -7.85 1.84
N ALA A 29 -11.53 -8.10 3.12
CA ALA A 29 -12.09 -9.29 3.77
C ALA A 29 -13.62 -9.31 3.70
N ALA A 30 -14.29 -8.17 3.91
CA ALA A 30 -15.73 -8.04 3.80
C ALA A 30 -16.24 -8.30 2.38
N ALA A 31 -15.42 -8.04 1.37
CA ALA A 31 -15.72 -8.37 -0.03
C ALA A 31 -15.45 -9.85 -0.38
N GLY A 32 -15.05 -10.68 0.58
CA GLY A 32 -14.76 -12.10 0.36
C GLY A 32 -13.39 -12.38 -0.23
N ILE A 33 -12.47 -11.42 -0.18
CA ILE A 33 -11.13 -11.56 -0.73
C ILE A 33 -10.18 -12.07 0.35
N GLU A 34 -9.57 -13.23 0.11
CA GLU A 34 -8.49 -13.74 0.97
C GLU A 34 -7.20 -12.96 0.72
N LEU A 35 -6.44 -12.72 1.79
CA LEU A 35 -5.22 -11.94 1.74
C LEU A 35 -3.98 -12.79 2.03
N VAL A 36 -2.98 -12.66 1.17
CA VAL A 36 -1.60 -13.03 1.47
C VAL A 36 -0.92 -11.76 1.94
N ARG A 37 -0.58 -11.69 3.22
CA ARG A 37 -0.10 -10.46 3.86
C ARG A 37 1.40 -10.47 4.07
N THR A 38 1.97 -9.28 4.07
CA THR A 38 3.32 -9.01 4.58
C THR A 38 3.24 -7.87 5.59
N ASP A 39 4.23 -7.77 6.46
CA ASP A 39 4.35 -6.65 7.37
C ASP A 39 4.57 -5.35 6.57
N PRO A 40 4.18 -4.19 7.15
CA PRO A 40 4.33 -2.91 6.46
C PRO A 40 5.77 -2.63 6.04
N VAL A 41 5.92 -1.97 4.89
CA VAL A 41 7.21 -1.50 4.40
C VAL A 41 7.37 -0.04 4.81
N PHE A 42 8.36 0.25 5.64
CA PHE A 42 8.57 1.58 6.24
C PHE A 42 9.75 2.34 5.63
N GLY A 43 10.22 2.00 4.49
CA GLY A 43 11.33 2.71 3.89
C GLY A 43 12.03 1.92 2.81
N GLU A 44 13.33 2.13 2.72
CA GLU A 44 14.21 1.48 1.77
C GLU A 44 15.06 0.39 2.46
N GLY A 45 16.05 -0.10 1.75
CA GLY A 45 16.98 -1.08 2.28
C GLY A 45 16.43 -2.49 2.25
N ALA A 46 16.46 -3.18 3.39
CA ALA A 46 16.04 -4.58 3.49
C ALA A 46 14.51 -4.77 3.50
N GLU A 47 13.73 -3.72 3.80
CA GLU A 47 12.28 -3.81 3.92
C GLU A 47 11.57 -4.24 2.64
N PRO A 48 11.84 -3.63 1.48
CA PRO A 48 11.23 -4.07 0.22
C PRO A 48 11.57 -5.53 -0.12
N GLU A 49 12.79 -5.94 0.09
CA GLU A 49 13.22 -7.33 -0.19
C GLU A 49 12.54 -8.33 0.74
N ARG A 50 12.36 -7.96 2.00
CA ARG A 50 11.59 -8.76 2.97
C ARG A 50 10.15 -8.94 2.49
N ALA A 51 9.49 -7.86 2.09
CA ALA A 51 8.11 -7.90 1.62
C ALA A 51 7.96 -8.79 0.38
N ILE A 52 8.89 -8.67 -0.57
CA ILE A 52 8.91 -9.53 -1.77
C ILE A 52 9.03 -11.00 -1.38
N ARG A 53 9.90 -11.31 -0.46
CA ARG A 53 10.14 -12.67 0.01
C ARG A 53 8.90 -13.26 0.69
N GLU A 54 8.28 -12.49 1.58
CA GLU A 54 7.08 -12.91 2.31
C GLU A 54 5.89 -13.12 1.37
N LEU A 55 5.66 -12.19 0.45
CA LEU A 55 4.58 -12.30 -0.53
C LEU A 55 4.81 -13.47 -1.51
N SER A 56 6.04 -13.70 -1.91
CA SER A 56 6.39 -14.77 -2.85
C SER A 56 6.21 -16.16 -2.24
N ALA A 57 6.13 -16.28 -0.93
CA ALA A 57 5.84 -17.55 -0.25
C ALA A 57 4.38 -17.99 -0.43
N GLY A 58 3.49 -17.09 -0.80
CA GLY A 58 2.08 -17.38 -1.07
C GLY A 58 1.74 -17.23 -2.56
N SER A 59 0.52 -17.62 -2.91
CA SER A 59 -0.02 -17.46 -4.26
C SER A 59 -1.24 -16.56 -4.23
N PHE A 60 -1.33 -15.60 -5.14
CA PHE A 60 -2.43 -14.66 -5.23
C PHE A 60 -2.62 -14.18 -6.67
N ASP A 61 -3.81 -13.64 -6.95
CA ASP A 61 -4.24 -13.31 -8.31
C ASP A 61 -3.91 -11.87 -8.70
N PHE A 62 -3.83 -10.97 -7.72
CA PHE A 62 -3.47 -9.57 -7.93
C PHE A 62 -2.79 -9.00 -6.69
N LEU A 63 -2.04 -7.92 -6.89
CA LEU A 63 -1.39 -7.22 -5.80
C LEU A 63 -2.21 -6.00 -5.40
N PHE A 64 -2.52 -5.88 -4.11
CA PHE A 64 -3.14 -4.71 -3.52
C PHE A 64 -2.07 -3.94 -2.75
N ALA A 65 -1.71 -2.78 -3.25
CA ALA A 65 -0.71 -1.90 -2.64
C ALA A 65 -1.39 -0.70 -1.98
N ASN A 66 -1.26 -0.60 -0.66
CA ASN A 66 -1.85 0.47 0.13
C ASN A 66 -0.78 1.51 0.49
N ILE A 67 -0.84 2.68 -0.12
CA ILE A 67 0.04 3.80 0.23
C ILE A 67 -0.62 4.57 1.36
N VAL A 68 -0.17 4.34 2.58
CA VAL A 68 -0.83 4.84 3.78
C VAL A 68 -0.47 6.29 4.07
N ASN A 69 0.80 6.65 3.89
CA ASN A 69 1.28 8.02 4.08
C ASN A 69 2.54 8.26 3.24
N TRP A 70 3.28 9.31 3.54
CA TRP A 70 4.52 9.64 2.86
C TRP A 70 5.54 8.48 2.95
N ILE A 71 6.14 8.12 1.82
CA ILE A 71 7.18 7.10 1.74
C ILE A 71 8.12 7.37 0.57
N GLU A 72 9.36 6.93 0.71
CA GLU A 72 10.31 6.90 -0.39
C GLU A 72 9.84 5.98 -1.51
N VAL A 73 9.66 6.54 -2.68
CA VAL A 73 9.04 5.85 -3.84
C VAL A 73 9.87 4.67 -4.33
N ARG A 74 11.19 4.71 -4.18
CA ARG A 74 12.08 3.63 -4.65
C ARG A 74 11.73 2.27 -4.07
N GLY A 75 11.48 2.22 -2.76
CA GLY A 75 11.10 0.98 -2.09
C GLY A 75 9.76 0.45 -2.57
N VAL A 76 8.80 1.34 -2.80
CA VAL A 76 7.49 0.99 -3.35
C VAL A 76 7.65 0.40 -4.75
N ILE A 77 8.34 1.10 -5.64
CA ILE A 77 8.54 0.65 -7.03
C ILE A 77 9.25 -0.70 -7.05
N ARG A 78 10.25 -0.90 -6.18
CA ARG A 78 10.96 -2.18 -6.10
C ARG A 78 10.01 -3.36 -5.85
N VAL A 79 9.08 -3.21 -4.91
CA VAL A 79 8.08 -4.25 -4.61
C VAL A 79 7.12 -4.43 -5.79
N LEU A 80 6.61 -3.33 -6.34
CA LEU A 80 5.65 -3.40 -7.44
C LEU A 80 6.24 -4.05 -8.68
N LEU A 81 7.49 -3.77 -9.02
CA LEU A 81 8.17 -4.39 -10.16
C LEU A 81 8.37 -5.88 -9.99
N ALA A 82 8.58 -6.36 -8.77
CA ALA A 82 8.71 -7.79 -8.51
C ALA A 82 7.42 -8.57 -8.85
N PHE A 83 6.26 -7.91 -8.81
CA PHE A 83 4.96 -8.51 -9.11
C PHE A 83 4.29 -7.91 -10.35
N ARG A 84 5.07 -7.32 -11.25
CA ARG A 84 4.55 -6.66 -12.46
C ARG A 84 3.79 -7.58 -13.41
N HIS A 85 3.94 -8.89 -13.26
CA HIS A 85 3.22 -9.90 -14.04
C HIS A 85 1.78 -10.10 -13.58
N LEU A 86 1.40 -9.52 -12.45
CA LEU A 86 0.05 -9.57 -11.89
C LEU A 86 -0.65 -8.22 -12.02
N PRO A 87 -1.98 -8.20 -12.08
CA PRO A 87 -2.72 -6.95 -11.96
C PRO A 87 -2.38 -6.23 -10.65
N LEU A 88 -2.29 -4.92 -10.71
CA LEU A 88 -2.00 -4.05 -9.57
C LEU A 88 -3.19 -3.16 -9.26
N LEU A 89 -3.64 -3.19 -8.02
CA LEU A 89 -4.59 -2.22 -7.50
C LEU A 89 -3.86 -1.34 -6.48
N LEU A 90 -3.72 -0.08 -6.82
CA LEU A 90 -3.06 0.90 -5.98
C LEU A 90 -4.12 1.68 -5.21
N TYR A 91 -4.03 1.65 -3.88
CA TYR A 91 -4.97 2.29 -2.97
C TYR A 91 -4.26 3.34 -2.15
N SER A 92 -4.81 4.56 -2.11
CA SER A 92 -4.35 5.59 -1.21
C SER A 92 -5.51 6.51 -0.83
N LEU A 93 -5.43 7.13 0.35
CA LEU A 93 -6.40 8.15 0.74
C LEU A 93 -6.16 9.42 -0.08
N GLY A 94 -7.23 10.02 -0.57
CA GLY A 94 -7.17 11.25 -1.36
C GLY A 94 -6.86 12.50 -0.57
N GLY A 95 -6.97 12.41 0.73
CA GLY A 95 -6.73 13.49 1.66
C GLY A 95 -7.80 13.53 2.74
N PHE A 96 -7.47 14.15 3.85
CA PHE A 96 -8.40 14.37 4.96
C PHE A 96 -8.02 15.65 5.69
N THR A 97 -8.97 16.21 6.43
CA THR A 97 -8.73 17.40 7.24
C THR A 97 -8.54 16.98 8.70
N GLU A 98 -7.44 17.40 9.29
CA GLU A 98 -7.14 17.16 10.69
C GLU A 98 -6.75 18.49 11.35
N ASN A 99 -7.48 18.88 12.39
CA ASN A 99 -7.27 20.15 13.09
C ASN A 99 -7.22 21.38 12.15
N GLY A 100 -8.08 21.39 11.12
CA GLY A 100 -8.11 22.47 10.13
C GLY A 100 -7.00 22.41 9.07
N THR A 101 -6.15 21.40 9.10
CA THR A 101 -5.08 21.21 8.12
C THR A 101 -5.44 20.10 7.15
N LEU A 102 -5.29 20.39 5.86
CA LEU A 102 -5.48 19.37 4.81
C LEU A 102 -4.24 18.48 4.72
N VAL A 103 -4.43 17.20 4.90
CA VAL A 103 -3.38 16.18 4.73
C VAL A 103 -3.63 15.43 3.43
N CYS A 104 -2.69 15.51 2.51
CA CYS A 104 -2.79 14.87 1.20
C CYS A 104 -1.65 13.89 0.99
N PRO A 105 -1.90 12.58 0.97
CA PRO A 105 -0.88 11.61 0.61
C PRO A 105 -0.68 11.60 -0.91
N ALA A 106 0.19 12.45 -1.42
CA ALA A 106 0.42 12.63 -2.84
C ALA A 106 1.26 11.51 -3.49
N ALA A 107 1.88 10.66 -2.69
CA ALA A 107 2.78 9.62 -3.21
C ALA A 107 2.10 8.60 -4.12
N GLY A 108 0.81 8.34 -3.90
CA GLY A 108 0.05 7.36 -4.69
C GLY A 108 -0.01 7.69 -6.17
N ALA A 109 -0.18 8.97 -6.52
CA ALA A 109 -0.26 9.40 -7.92
C ALA A 109 1.07 9.18 -8.67
N GLY A 110 2.20 9.49 -8.02
CA GLY A 110 3.51 9.27 -8.60
C GLY A 110 3.81 7.78 -8.84
N VAL A 111 3.45 6.94 -7.89
CA VAL A 111 3.61 5.49 -8.03
C VAL A 111 2.73 4.93 -9.14
N ALA A 112 1.49 5.38 -9.24
CA ALA A 112 0.59 4.94 -10.32
C ALA A 112 1.12 5.31 -11.69
N ALA A 113 1.68 6.51 -11.85
CA ALA A 113 2.25 6.97 -13.10
C ALA A 113 3.43 6.10 -13.58
N VAL A 114 4.26 5.63 -12.63
CA VAL A 114 5.41 4.77 -12.96
C VAL A 114 5.00 3.29 -13.07
N GLY A 115 4.12 2.82 -12.20
CA GLY A 115 3.75 1.41 -12.14
C GLY A 115 2.69 0.97 -13.14
N GLY A 116 2.01 1.88 -13.82
CA GLY A 116 0.94 1.56 -14.77
C GLY A 116 -0.29 0.92 -14.12
N GLY A 117 -0.46 1.07 -12.83
CA GLY A 117 -1.56 0.49 -12.07
C GLY A 117 -2.81 1.37 -12.05
N THR A 118 -3.91 0.79 -11.57
CA THR A 118 -5.14 1.53 -11.31
C THR A 118 -5.07 2.13 -9.91
N CYS A 119 -5.21 3.44 -9.83
CA CYS A 119 -5.22 4.15 -8.56
C CYS A 119 -6.66 4.39 -8.12
N ILE A 120 -7.02 3.90 -6.94
CA ILE A 120 -8.30 4.16 -6.30
C ILE A 120 -8.05 5.08 -5.12
N THR A 121 -8.69 6.25 -5.16
CA THR A 121 -8.58 7.24 -4.08
C THR A 121 -9.96 7.43 -3.47
N PRO A 122 -10.27 6.75 -2.36
CA PRO A 122 -11.57 6.93 -1.73
C PRO A 122 -11.69 8.34 -1.17
N ARG A 123 -12.85 8.92 -1.28
CA ARG A 123 -13.20 10.18 -0.61
C ARG A 123 -13.39 9.87 0.88
N GLY A 124 -12.48 10.39 1.68
CA GLY A 124 -12.40 10.05 3.08
C GLY A 124 -13.26 10.78 4.01
#